data_b836bf913edb9d0b3921327025ee0afc
#
_entry.id   b836bf913edb9d0b3921327025ee0afc
#
_cell.length_a   1.000
_cell.length_b   1.000
_cell.length_c   1.000
_cell.angle_alpha   90.00
_cell.angle_beta   90.00
_cell.angle_gamma   90.00
#
_symmetry.space_group_name_H-M   'P 1'
#
loop_
_entity.id
_entity.type
_entity.pdbx_description
1 polymer ?
#
loop_
_entity_poly.entity_id
_entity_poly.type
_entity_poly.pdbx_seq_one_letter_code
_entity_poly.pdbx_strand_id
1 'polypeptide(L)'
;SEKTDISEVLDDLGYSAGDLMNVNFVFIVEGRQDKSRLPLLLKKYYSEMYDENGNLQRIAIITTNSCTNIKTYANLKYMNQIYLKDNFLMIRDGDGRDREMLKHQLCKYYEERNLEDVDRLPRVMPKNVLILKYYSFENYFLNPTVMAQLGIVESEQEFYKIFLAKWKEYLHRISSGKKLTEVLGKNLETTEDVKAHMEEIRIYMRGHNLYDIFYGRYKKQEGQILTQYIELAPREDFAD
;
A
#
# COMPACT_ATOMS: atom_id res chain seq x y z
N SER A 1 0.32 -5.12 -34.22
CA SER A 1 1.67 -5.60 -34.10
C SER A 1 2.30 -5.18 -32.78
N GLU A 2 3.47 -5.68 -32.42
CA GLU A 2 4.14 -5.51 -31.14
C GLU A 2 4.27 -4.05 -30.65
N LYS A 3 4.49 -3.09 -31.57
CA LYS A 3 4.60 -1.68 -31.20
C LYS A 3 3.29 -1.06 -30.71
N THR A 4 2.16 -1.52 -31.24
CA THR A 4 0.84 -1.03 -30.84
C THR A 4 0.48 -1.55 -29.45
N ASP A 5 0.83 -2.79 -29.17
CA ASP A 5 0.55 -3.45 -27.89
C ASP A 5 1.36 -2.80 -26.74
N ILE A 6 2.62 -2.44 -26.98
CA ILE A 6 3.47 -1.75 -26.00
C ILE A 6 2.91 -0.37 -25.67
N SER A 7 2.49 0.39 -26.68
CA SER A 7 1.91 1.71 -26.49
C SER A 7 0.62 1.66 -25.66
N GLU A 8 -0.26 0.69 -25.93
CA GLU A 8 -1.49 0.49 -25.17
C GLU A 8 -1.23 0.15 -23.71
N VAL A 9 -0.25 -0.72 -23.43
CA VAL A 9 0.11 -1.07 -22.05
C VAL A 9 0.68 0.11 -21.31
N LEU A 10 1.54 0.92 -21.95
CA LEU A 10 2.11 2.11 -21.35
C LEU A 10 1.05 3.17 -21.09
N ASP A 11 0.10 3.36 -22.00
CA ASP A 11 -1.04 4.27 -21.81
C ASP A 11 -1.92 3.82 -20.63
N ASP A 12 -2.20 2.52 -20.52
CA ASP A 12 -2.92 1.94 -19.39
C ASP A 12 -2.21 2.17 -18.05
N LEU A 13 -0.88 2.20 -18.06
CA LEU A 13 -0.05 2.48 -16.89
C LEU A 13 0.12 3.98 -16.65
N GLY A 14 -0.34 4.84 -17.56
CA GLY A 14 -0.19 6.28 -17.46
C GLY A 14 1.23 6.78 -17.77
N TYR A 15 2.01 6.02 -18.52
CA TYR A 15 3.37 6.39 -18.96
C TYR A 15 3.48 6.37 -20.47
N SER A 16 4.25 7.33 -21.00
CA SER A 16 4.73 7.27 -22.39
C SER A 16 6.03 6.47 -22.46
N ALA A 17 6.37 5.98 -23.65
CA ALA A 17 7.66 5.30 -23.86
C ALA A 17 8.85 6.18 -23.47
N GLY A 18 8.75 7.50 -23.70
CA GLY A 18 9.77 8.47 -23.30
C GLY A 18 9.94 8.60 -21.79
N ASP A 19 8.87 8.50 -21.04
CA ASP A 19 8.89 8.61 -19.57
C ASP A 19 9.67 7.46 -18.91
N LEU A 20 9.66 6.26 -19.53
CA LEU A 20 10.34 5.09 -18.99
C LEU A 20 11.82 4.99 -19.40
N MET A 21 12.27 5.75 -20.39
CA MET A 21 13.66 5.68 -20.89
C MET A 21 14.72 6.03 -19.85
N ASN A 22 14.38 6.84 -18.85
CA ASN A 22 15.29 7.31 -17.81
C ASN A 22 15.02 6.69 -16.43
N VAL A 23 14.15 5.67 -16.36
CA VAL A 23 13.77 5.03 -15.11
C VAL A 23 14.79 3.94 -14.74
N ASN A 24 15.31 4.01 -13.51
CA ASN A 24 16.26 3.03 -12.96
C ASN A 24 15.62 2.06 -11.98
N PHE A 25 14.46 2.42 -11.44
CA PHE A 25 13.76 1.63 -10.44
C PHE A 25 12.24 1.80 -10.55
N VAL A 26 11.49 0.72 -10.31
CA VAL A 26 10.03 0.75 -10.36
C VAL A 26 9.44 0.22 -9.07
N PHE A 27 8.52 0.99 -8.48
CA PHE A 27 7.61 0.50 -7.46
C PHE A 27 6.30 0.04 -8.10
N ILE A 28 5.85 -1.13 -7.73
CA ILE A 28 4.58 -1.70 -8.18
C ILE A 28 3.65 -1.80 -6.98
N VAL A 29 2.57 -1.03 -7.00
CA VAL A 29 1.60 -0.95 -5.90
C VAL A 29 0.22 -1.43 -6.34
N GLU A 30 -0.62 -1.84 -5.40
CA GLU A 30 -1.91 -2.45 -5.72
C GLU A 30 -2.97 -1.43 -6.13
N GLY A 31 -3.11 -0.34 -5.39
CA GLY A 31 -4.19 0.62 -5.58
C GLY A 31 -3.75 1.92 -6.25
N ARG A 32 -4.69 2.58 -6.96
CA ARG A 32 -4.45 3.92 -7.52
C ARG A 32 -4.09 4.94 -6.46
N GLN A 33 -4.72 4.83 -5.29
CA GLN A 33 -4.48 5.75 -4.17
C GLN A 33 -3.08 5.56 -3.59
N ASP A 34 -2.54 4.34 -3.60
CA ASP A 34 -1.18 4.07 -3.15
C ASP A 34 -0.14 4.71 -4.06
N LYS A 35 -0.45 4.85 -5.36
CA LYS A 35 0.39 5.57 -6.31
C LYS A 35 0.55 7.05 -5.94
N SER A 36 -0.46 7.67 -5.36
CA SER A 36 -0.39 9.06 -4.89
C SER A 36 0.16 9.20 -3.47
N ARG A 37 0.01 8.18 -2.62
CA ARG A 37 0.46 8.18 -1.22
C ARG A 37 1.93 7.83 -1.04
N LEU A 38 2.43 6.85 -1.79
CA LEU A 38 3.83 6.43 -1.70
C LEU A 38 4.82 7.57 -1.96
N PRO A 39 4.63 8.46 -2.95
CA PRO A 39 5.53 9.59 -3.16
C PRO A 39 5.66 10.51 -1.95
N LEU A 40 4.62 10.66 -1.14
CA LEU A 40 4.66 11.50 0.07
C LEU A 40 5.65 10.96 1.10
N LEU A 41 5.69 9.63 1.28
CA LEU A 41 6.65 8.97 2.16
C LEU A 41 8.06 9.03 1.59
N LEU A 42 8.23 8.81 0.29
CA LEU A 42 9.52 8.89 -0.39
C LEU A 42 10.10 10.29 -0.29
N LYS A 43 9.28 11.33 -0.45
CA LYS A 43 9.71 12.72 -0.33
C LYS A 43 10.23 13.03 1.08
N LYS A 44 9.58 12.50 2.11
CA LYS A 44 10.01 12.72 3.50
C LYS A 44 11.31 12.01 3.83
N TYR A 45 11.43 10.73 3.49
CA TYR A 45 12.51 9.88 3.96
C TYR A 45 13.63 9.65 2.95
N TYR A 46 13.38 9.94 1.67
CA TYR A 46 14.32 9.74 0.57
C TYR A 46 14.29 10.95 -0.38
N SER A 47 14.52 12.15 0.19
CA SER A 47 14.45 13.42 -0.55
C SER A 47 15.44 13.49 -1.71
N GLU A 48 16.53 12.75 -1.68
CA GLU A 48 17.51 12.63 -2.75
C GLU A 48 16.95 12.05 -4.05
N MET A 49 15.81 11.40 -3.99
CA MET A 49 15.10 10.86 -5.16
C MET A 49 14.32 11.92 -5.94
N TYR A 50 14.26 13.16 -5.43
CA TYR A 50 13.53 14.26 -6.05
C TYR A 50 14.47 15.28 -6.63
N ASP A 51 14.08 15.87 -7.78
CA ASP A 51 14.81 16.99 -8.39
C ASP A 51 14.47 18.33 -7.72
N GLU A 52 15.11 19.41 -8.18
CA GLU A 52 14.90 20.77 -7.68
C GLU A 52 13.45 21.26 -7.84
N ASN A 53 12.73 20.71 -8.81
CA ASN A 53 11.34 21.04 -9.08
C ASN A 53 10.33 20.17 -8.31
N GLY A 54 10.83 19.26 -7.46
CA GLY A 54 9.99 18.36 -6.67
C GLY A 54 9.45 17.16 -7.44
N ASN A 55 10.06 16.81 -8.58
CA ASN A 55 9.69 15.64 -9.36
C ASN A 55 10.53 14.42 -8.98
N LEU A 56 9.91 13.26 -8.93
CA LEU A 56 10.58 12.00 -8.66
C LEU A 56 11.53 11.65 -9.81
N GLN A 57 12.83 11.50 -9.50
CA GLN A 57 13.85 11.21 -10.51
C GLN A 57 14.09 9.71 -10.67
N ARG A 58 14.12 9.24 -11.92
CA ARG A 58 14.54 7.89 -12.30
C ARG A 58 13.76 6.75 -11.61
N ILE A 59 12.61 7.07 -11.01
CA ILE A 59 11.75 6.13 -10.33
C ILE A 59 10.36 6.26 -10.92
N ALA A 60 9.75 5.13 -11.27
CA ALA A 60 8.35 5.05 -11.65
C ALA A 60 7.56 4.33 -10.57
N ILE A 61 6.32 4.75 -10.38
CA ILE A 61 5.36 4.08 -9.51
C ILE A 61 4.19 3.62 -10.38
N ILE A 62 3.97 2.32 -10.42
CA ILE A 62 2.97 1.68 -11.26
C ILE A 62 1.94 1.01 -10.37
N THR A 63 0.68 1.14 -10.75
CA THR A 63 -0.42 0.46 -10.07
C THR A 63 -0.92 -0.71 -10.90
N THR A 64 -1.22 -1.80 -10.24
CA THR A 64 -1.80 -2.99 -10.88
C THR A 64 -3.32 -2.90 -11.05
N ASN A 65 -3.96 -1.84 -10.59
CA ASN A 65 -5.39 -1.56 -10.74
C ASN A 65 -6.28 -2.78 -10.46
N SER A 66 -6.30 -3.24 -9.21
CA SER A 66 -7.08 -4.41 -8.80
C SER A 66 -6.64 -5.75 -9.41
N CYS A 67 -5.43 -5.93 -9.44
CA CYS A 67 -4.60 -7.11 -9.32
C CYS A 67 -5.20 -8.47 -9.54
N THR A 68 -5.39 -8.85 -10.77
CA THR A 68 -5.11 -10.24 -11.07
C THR A 68 -3.58 -10.36 -11.19
N ASN A 69 -2.99 -11.36 -10.56
CA ASN A 69 -1.57 -11.67 -10.72
C ASN A 69 -1.16 -11.80 -12.19
N ILE A 70 -2.09 -12.22 -13.06
CA ILE A 70 -1.91 -12.34 -14.52
C ILE A 70 -1.63 -10.99 -15.16
N LYS A 71 -2.39 -9.93 -14.81
CA LYS A 71 -2.18 -8.59 -15.36
C LYS A 71 -0.85 -8.00 -14.89
N THR A 72 -0.49 -8.21 -13.63
CA THR A 72 0.80 -7.80 -13.10
C THR A 72 1.95 -8.51 -13.81
N TYR A 73 1.81 -9.80 -14.05
CA TYR A 73 2.79 -10.59 -14.78
C TYR A 73 3.01 -10.04 -16.20
N ALA A 74 1.93 -9.77 -16.93
CA ALA A 74 2.00 -9.19 -18.26
C ALA A 74 2.72 -7.83 -18.26
N ASN A 75 2.42 -6.97 -17.29
CA ASN A 75 3.08 -5.67 -17.14
C ASN A 75 4.58 -5.81 -16.85
N LEU A 76 4.96 -6.75 -15.98
CA LEU A 76 6.37 -7.06 -15.71
C LEU A 76 7.11 -7.56 -16.95
N LYS A 77 6.45 -8.40 -17.75
CA LYS A 77 7.01 -8.91 -19.01
C LYS A 77 7.36 -7.77 -19.96
N TYR A 78 6.44 -6.83 -20.14
CA TYR A 78 6.68 -5.66 -20.98
C TYR A 78 7.83 -4.80 -20.46
N MET A 79 7.86 -4.53 -19.17
CA MET A 79 8.89 -3.68 -18.57
C MET A 79 10.28 -4.31 -18.65
N ASN A 80 10.37 -5.62 -18.49
CA ASN A 80 11.63 -6.34 -18.63
C ASN A 80 12.20 -6.28 -20.04
N GLN A 81 11.36 -6.40 -21.04
CA GLN A 81 11.76 -6.29 -22.44
C GLN A 81 12.31 -4.89 -22.77
N ILE A 82 11.88 -3.86 -22.00
CA ILE A 82 12.24 -2.49 -22.28
C ILE A 82 13.48 -2.05 -21.47
N TYR A 83 13.55 -2.22 -20.13
CA TYR A 83 14.61 -1.56 -19.34
C TYR A 83 14.95 -2.15 -17.98
N LEU A 84 14.13 -3.03 -17.38
CA LEU A 84 14.25 -3.32 -15.95
C LEU A 84 14.51 -4.78 -15.69
N LYS A 85 15.79 -5.12 -15.56
CA LYS A 85 16.17 -6.52 -15.27
C LYS A 85 15.68 -6.95 -13.89
N ASP A 86 16.04 -6.22 -12.84
CA ASP A 86 15.92 -6.67 -11.45
C ASP A 86 15.58 -5.53 -10.48
N ASN A 87 15.44 -4.31 -11.00
CA ASN A 87 15.31 -3.09 -10.21
C ASN A 87 13.85 -2.71 -10.01
N PHE A 88 13.13 -3.54 -9.28
CA PHE A 88 11.75 -3.26 -8.92
C PHE A 88 11.40 -3.79 -7.54
N LEU A 89 10.41 -3.18 -6.91
CA LEU A 89 9.81 -3.63 -5.67
C LEU A 89 8.29 -3.65 -5.81
N MET A 90 7.72 -4.83 -5.57
CA MET A 90 6.28 -5.03 -5.49
C MET A 90 5.85 -4.83 -4.04
N ILE A 91 4.97 -3.87 -3.80
CA ILE A 91 4.39 -3.62 -2.48
C ILE A 91 2.97 -4.16 -2.47
N ARG A 92 2.72 -5.11 -1.58
CA ARG A 92 1.42 -5.78 -1.45
C ARG A 92 0.84 -5.55 -0.07
N ASP A 93 -0.48 -5.38 -0.02
CA ASP A 93 -1.23 -5.30 1.23
C ASP A 93 -1.06 -6.58 2.06
N GLY A 94 -1.01 -6.43 3.37
CA GLY A 94 -0.95 -7.58 4.28
C GLY A 94 -2.25 -8.38 4.33
N ASP A 95 -3.39 -7.72 4.15
CA ASP A 95 -4.74 -8.31 4.14
C ASP A 95 -5.07 -9.19 5.35
N GLY A 96 -4.38 -8.96 6.47
CA GLY A 96 -4.54 -9.78 7.68
C GLY A 96 -4.01 -11.21 7.55
N ARG A 97 -3.14 -11.46 6.58
CA ARG A 97 -2.56 -12.78 6.31
C ARG A 97 -1.11 -12.88 6.80
N ASP A 98 -0.60 -14.10 6.86
CA ASP A 98 0.81 -14.35 7.13
C ASP A 98 1.70 -13.80 6.01
N ARG A 99 2.62 -12.91 6.35
CA ARG A 99 3.48 -12.19 5.39
C ARG A 99 4.43 -13.11 4.65
N GLU A 100 5.05 -14.04 5.34
CA GLU A 100 6.00 -14.98 4.73
C GLU A 100 5.28 -15.94 3.77
N MET A 101 4.08 -16.38 4.13
CA MET A 101 3.25 -17.20 3.25
C MET A 101 2.85 -16.44 1.98
N LEU A 102 2.40 -15.18 2.11
CA LEU A 102 2.04 -14.35 0.96
C LEU A 102 3.22 -14.12 0.04
N LYS A 103 4.39 -13.81 0.60
CA LYS A 103 5.63 -13.61 -0.16
C LYS A 103 6.01 -14.88 -0.92
N HIS A 104 5.97 -16.02 -0.25
CA HIS A 104 6.28 -17.31 -0.87
C HIS A 104 5.30 -17.66 -2.00
N GLN A 105 4.01 -17.49 -1.79
CA GLN A 105 2.97 -17.74 -2.80
C GLN A 105 3.16 -16.84 -4.02
N LEU A 106 3.49 -15.57 -3.82
CA LEU A 106 3.69 -14.61 -4.89
C LEU A 106 4.93 -14.97 -5.71
N CYS A 107 6.07 -15.25 -5.06
CA CYS A 107 7.29 -15.66 -5.75
C CYS A 107 7.09 -16.97 -6.52
N LYS A 108 6.40 -17.94 -5.94
CA LYS A 108 6.08 -19.22 -6.58
C LYS A 108 5.21 -19.03 -7.80
N TYR A 109 4.21 -18.17 -7.72
CA TYR A 109 3.33 -17.87 -8.86
C TYR A 109 4.14 -17.37 -10.07
N TYR A 110 5.05 -16.41 -9.86
CA TYR A 110 5.86 -15.87 -10.94
C TYR A 110 6.91 -16.86 -11.45
N GLU A 111 7.46 -17.68 -10.58
CA GLU A 111 8.38 -18.75 -10.98
C GLU A 111 7.69 -19.77 -11.91
N GLU A 112 6.49 -20.20 -11.56
CA GLU A 112 5.69 -21.11 -12.39
C GLU A 112 5.36 -20.52 -13.76
N ARG A 113 5.00 -19.22 -13.80
CA ARG A 113 4.75 -18.51 -15.06
C ARG A 113 6.01 -18.38 -15.91
N ASN A 114 7.16 -18.15 -15.32
CA ASN A 114 8.44 -18.09 -16.02
C ASN A 114 8.83 -19.43 -16.67
N LEU A 115 8.45 -20.54 -16.07
CA LEU A 115 8.70 -21.87 -16.64
C LEU A 115 7.86 -22.14 -17.90
N GLU A 116 6.68 -21.53 -17.97
CA GLU A 116 5.77 -21.66 -19.11
C GLU A 116 6.10 -20.70 -20.26
N ASP A 117 6.87 -19.67 -20.01
CA ASP A 117 7.17 -18.62 -20.99
C ASP A 117 8.55 -18.80 -21.61
N VAL A 118 8.63 -18.72 -22.93
CA VAL A 118 9.87 -18.84 -23.71
C VAL A 118 10.75 -17.59 -23.53
N ASP A 119 10.12 -16.43 -23.31
CA ASP A 119 10.80 -15.17 -23.05
C ASP A 119 11.08 -15.04 -21.55
N ARG A 120 12.35 -15.14 -21.20
CA ARG A 120 12.78 -15.07 -19.80
C ARG A 120 12.47 -13.72 -19.17
N LEU A 121 11.58 -13.73 -18.20
CA LEU A 121 11.29 -12.58 -17.35
C LEU A 121 12.29 -12.45 -16.21
N PRO A 122 12.39 -11.25 -15.60
CA PRO A 122 13.10 -11.15 -14.36
C PRO A 122 12.42 -12.05 -13.32
N ARG A 123 13.22 -12.81 -12.60
CA ARG A 123 12.72 -13.58 -11.48
C ARG A 123 12.18 -12.63 -10.41
N VAL A 124 10.98 -12.90 -9.94
CA VAL A 124 10.47 -12.23 -8.74
C VAL A 124 11.04 -12.97 -7.54
N MET A 125 12.08 -12.39 -6.96
CA MET A 125 12.76 -12.92 -5.79
C MET A 125 12.15 -12.32 -4.51
N PRO A 126 12.35 -12.93 -3.33
CA PRO A 126 11.87 -12.33 -2.09
C PRO A 126 12.30 -10.89 -1.87
N LYS A 127 13.48 -10.48 -2.33
CA LYS A 127 13.95 -9.09 -2.28
C LYS A 127 13.11 -8.12 -3.11
N ASN A 128 12.37 -8.60 -4.09
CA ASN A 128 11.52 -7.80 -4.95
C ASN A 128 10.08 -7.66 -4.44
N VAL A 129 9.78 -8.23 -3.28
CA VAL A 129 8.44 -8.25 -2.70
C VAL A 129 8.47 -7.71 -1.29
N LEU A 130 7.67 -6.68 -1.03
CA LEU A 130 7.38 -6.16 0.30
C LEU A 130 5.91 -6.41 0.60
N ILE A 131 5.62 -7.27 1.55
CA ILE A 131 4.28 -7.44 2.10
C ILE A 131 4.14 -6.48 3.28
N LEU A 132 3.19 -5.57 3.25
CA LEU A 132 2.97 -4.64 4.33
C LEU A 132 2.64 -5.37 5.63
N LYS A 133 3.18 -4.88 6.74
CA LYS A 133 2.87 -5.39 8.07
C LYS A 133 1.40 -5.22 8.40
N TYR A 134 0.83 -4.07 8.05
CA TYR A 134 -0.57 -3.75 8.28
C TYR A 134 -1.45 -4.21 7.12
N TYR A 135 -2.75 -4.20 7.34
CA TYR A 135 -3.72 -4.69 6.37
C TYR A 135 -3.57 -4.04 4.99
N SER A 136 -3.40 -2.73 4.96
CA SER A 136 -3.19 -1.94 3.74
C SER A 136 -2.44 -0.65 4.07
N PHE A 137 -2.14 0.13 3.03
CA PHE A 137 -1.42 1.39 3.16
C PHE A 137 -2.13 2.38 4.10
N GLU A 138 -3.46 2.44 4.05
CA GLU A 138 -4.27 3.32 4.90
C GLU A 138 -4.04 3.09 6.38
N ASN A 139 -3.77 1.86 6.79
CA ASN A 139 -3.62 1.50 8.21
C ASN A 139 -2.38 2.08 8.87
N TYR A 140 -1.45 2.60 8.07
CA TYR A 140 -0.26 3.30 8.58
C TYR A 140 -0.55 4.73 9.05
N PHE A 141 -1.73 5.26 8.76
CA PHE A 141 -2.17 6.60 9.12
C PHE A 141 -3.18 6.60 10.29
N LEU A 142 -3.08 5.63 11.18
CA LEU A 142 -4.01 5.41 12.30
C LEU A 142 -3.28 5.46 13.65
N ASN A 143 -2.44 6.46 13.86
CA ASN A 143 -1.88 6.75 15.17
C ASN A 143 -2.75 7.83 15.85
N PRO A 144 -3.51 7.46 16.90
CA PRO A 144 -4.47 8.39 17.52
C PRO A 144 -3.84 9.68 18.06
N THR A 145 -2.59 9.61 18.55
CA THR A 145 -1.88 10.79 19.04
C THR A 145 -1.60 11.77 17.91
N VAL A 146 -1.10 11.30 16.78
CA VAL A 146 -0.84 12.12 15.59
C VAL A 146 -2.14 12.69 15.04
N MET A 147 -3.17 11.87 14.96
CA MET A 147 -4.49 12.29 14.47
C MET A 147 -5.10 13.40 15.33
N ALA A 148 -4.92 13.31 16.65
CA ALA A 148 -5.37 14.36 17.57
C ALA A 148 -4.59 15.66 17.37
N GLN A 149 -3.28 15.60 17.20
CA GLN A 149 -2.43 16.76 16.94
C GLN A 149 -2.83 17.50 15.66
N LEU A 150 -3.30 16.78 14.66
CA LEU A 150 -3.76 17.35 13.38
C LEU A 150 -5.23 17.80 13.39
N GLY A 151 -5.97 17.52 14.46
CA GLY A 151 -7.39 17.81 14.52
C GLY A 151 -8.28 16.88 13.70
N ILE A 152 -7.75 15.74 13.24
CA ILE A 152 -8.55 14.69 12.58
C ILE A 152 -9.55 14.12 13.58
N VAL A 153 -9.13 13.97 14.82
CA VAL A 153 -9.96 13.70 15.99
C VAL A 153 -9.70 14.76 17.05
N GLU A 154 -10.64 14.99 17.94
CA GLU A 154 -10.51 16.01 19.00
C GLU A 154 -9.43 15.64 20.02
N SER A 155 -9.31 14.35 20.30
CA SER A 155 -8.35 13.79 21.24
C SER A 155 -8.06 12.33 20.89
N GLU A 156 -7.01 11.78 21.49
CA GLU A 156 -6.74 10.34 21.41
C GLU A 156 -7.94 9.51 21.91
N GLN A 157 -8.54 9.93 23.02
CA GLN A 157 -9.71 9.25 23.58
C GLN A 157 -10.91 9.30 22.63
N GLU A 158 -11.09 10.38 21.91
CA GLU A 158 -12.16 10.50 20.91
C GLU A 158 -11.98 9.51 19.76
N PHE A 159 -10.75 9.25 19.35
CA PHE A 159 -10.46 8.19 18.38
C PHE A 159 -11.02 6.83 18.84
N TYR A 160 -10.72 6.46 20.08
CA TYR A 160 -11.18 5.16 20.62
C TYR A 160 -12.70 5.12 20.75
N LYS A 161 -13.33 6.20 21.11
CA LYS A 161 -14.81 6.30 21.19
C LYS A 161 -15.45 6.14 19.81
N ILE A 162 -14.93 6.83 18.80
CA ILE A 162 -15.44 6.74 17.42
C ILE A 162 -15.26 5.32 16.89
N PHE A 163 -14.07 4.75 17.07
CA PHE A 163 -13.81 3.37 16.64
C PHE A 163 -14.77 2.39 17.31
N LEU A 164 -14.92 2.47 18.62
CA LEU A 164 -15.81 1.56 19.37
C LEU A 164 -17.27 1.70 18.93
N ALA A 165 -17.74 2.91 18.70
CA ALA A 165 -19.09 3.15 18.19
C ALA A 165 -19.30 2.49 16.82
N LYS A 166 -18.34 2.65 15.90
CA LYS A 166 -18.38 2.02 14.58
C LYS A 166 -18.21 0.51 14.65
N TRP A 167 -17.42 0.02 15.58
CA TRP A 167 -17.28 -1.41 15.85
C TRP A 167 -18.59 -2.03 16.25
N LYS A 168 -19.30 -1.45 17.20
CA LYS A 168 -20.62 -1.92 17.63
C LYS A 168 -21.68 -1.77 16.55
N GLU A 169 -21.61 -0.70 15.76
CA GLU A 169 -22.55 -0.45 14.66
C GLU A 169 -22.42 -1.48 13.55
N TYR A 170 -21.21 -1.71 13.03
CA TYR A 170 -21.03 -2.61 11.88
C TYR A 170 -19.66 -3.28 11.71
N LEU A 171 -18.57 -2.70 12.22
CA LEU A 171 -17.22 -3.24 11.92
C LEU A 171 -17.04 -4.66 12.45
N HIS A 172 -17.67 -5.00 13.56
CA HIS A 172 -17.59 -6.36 14.12
C HIS A 172 -18.17 -7.43 13.19
N ARG A 173 -19.07 -7.06 12.30
CA ARG A 173 -19.78 -7.98 11.39
C ARG A 173 -19.11 -8.18 10.06
N ILE A 174 -18.27 -7.24 9.61
CA ILE A 174 -17.56 -7.39 8.34
C ILE A 174 -16.49 -8.48 8.47
N SER A 175 -16.02 -9.00 7.34
CA SER A 175 -15.07 -10.11 7.29
C SER A 175 -13.81 -9.86 8.12
N SER A 176 -13.21 -8.67 8.00
CA SER A 176 -12.01 -8.30 8.76
C SER A 176 -12.29 -8.17 10.26
N GLY A 177 -13.47 -7.68 10.64
CA GLY A 177 -13.88 -7.60 12.05
C GLY A 177 -14.06 -8.97 12.69
N LYS A 178 -14.66 -9.90 11.97
CA LYS A 178 -14.76 -11.30 12.42
C LYS A 178 -13.39 -11.94 12.59
N LYS A 179 -12.48 -11.70 11.66
CA LYS A 179 -11.09 -12.17 11.74
C LYS A 179 -10.38 -11.59 12.97
N LEU A 180 -10.53 -10.31 13.23
CA LEU A 180 -9.96 -9.67 14.41
C LEU A 180 -10.46 -10.30 15.70
N THR A 181 -11.77 -10.51 15.83
CA THR A 181 -12.37 -11.17 16.99
C THR A 181 -11.82 -12.57 17.19
N GLU A 182 -11.66 -13.33 16.12
CA GLU A 182 -11.06 -14.67 16.15
C GLU A 182 -9.61 -14.62 16.65
N VAL A 183 -8.80 -13.70 16.12
CA VAL A 183 -7.40 -13.55 16.50
C VAL A 183 -7.25 -13.13 17.97
N LEU A 184 -8.09 -12.20 18.43
CA LEU A 184 -8.05 -11.75 19.82
C LEU A 184 -8.63 -12.77 20.80
N GLY A 185 -9.50 -13.67 20.33
CA GLY A 185 -10.23 -14.60 21.19
C GLY A 185 -11.30 -13.93 22.04
N LYS A 186 -11.63 -12.68 21.76
CA LYS A 186 -12.65 -11.90 22.48
C LYS A 186 -13.20 -10.77 21.59
N ASN A 187 -14.35 -10.23 21.96
CA ASN A 187 -14.90 -9.04 21.34
C ASN A 187 -14.34 -7.77 22.00
N LEU A 188 -14.27 -6.68 21.23
CA LEU A 188 -13.94 -5.36 21.77
C LEU A 188 -15.19 -4.75 22.41
N GLU A 189 -15.12 -4.43 23.69
CA GLU A 189 -16.28 -3.95 24.47
C GLU A 189 -16.11 -2.53 24.99
N THR A 190 -14.87 -2.12 25.27
CA THR A 190 -14.53 -0.85 25.88
C THR A 190 -13.51 -0.07 25.06
N THR A 191 -13.37 1.23 25.32
CA THR A 191 -12.33 2.05 24.69
C THR A 191 -10.93 1.60 25.12
N GLU A 192 -10.78 1.06 26.32
CA GLU A 192 -9.52 0.49 26.80
C GLU A 192 -9.14 -0.75 26.01
N ASP A 193 -10.13 -1.57 25.63
CA ASP A 193 -9.90 -2.71 24.73
C ASP A 193 -9.37 -2.26 23.38
N VAL A 194 -9.95 -1.20 22.81
CA VAL A 194 -9.49 -0.63 21.53
C VAL A 194 -8.04 -0.16 21.65
N LYS A 195 -7.75 0.61 22.68
CA LYS A 195 -6.39 1.13 22.92
C LYS A 195 -5.37 0.00 23.08
N ALA A 196 -5.72 -1.03 23.84
CA ALA A 196 -4.83 -2.17 24.08
C ALA A 196 -4.54 -3.00 22.82
N HIS A 197 -5.43 -2.98 21.85
CA HIS A 197 -5.34 -3.81 20.64
C HIS A 197 -5.17 -3.02 19.35
N MET A 198 -4.64 -1.80 19.43
CA MET A 198 -4.42 -0.97 18.24
C MET A 198 -3.51 -1.63 17.19
N GLU A 199 -2.48 -2.35 17.62
CA GLU A 199 -1.57 -3.03 16.70
C GLU A 199 -2.32 -4.11 15.89
N GLU A 200 -3.11 -4.93 16.56
CA GLU A 200 -3.93 -5.96 15.90
C GLU A 200 -5.01 -5.34 15.00
N ILE A 201 -5.57 -4.21 15.41
CA ILE A 201 -6.53 -3.46 14.59
C ILE A 201 -5.87 -3.03 13.27
N ARG A 202 -4.66 -2.48 13.32
CA ARG A 202 -3.92 -2.07 12.11
C ARG A 202 -3.59 -3.26 11.22
N ILE A 203 -3.28 -4.41 11.81
CA ILE A 203 -2.91 -5.62 11.05
C ILE A 203 -4.14 -6.25 10.39
N TYR A 204 -5.25 -6.37 11.10
CA TYR A 204 -6.37 -7.23 10.69
C TYR A 204 -7.59 -6.52 10.16
N MET A 205 -7.79 -5.24 10.48
CA MET A 205 -8.98 -4.50 10.02
C MET A 205 -8.78 -3.93 8.63
N ARG A 206 -9.79 -4.09 7.78
CA ARG A 206 -9.80 -3.53 6.42
C ARG A 206 -9.63 -2.01 6.48
N GLY A 207 -8.54 -1.52 5.91
CA GLY A 207 -8.14 -0.12 5.99
C GLY A 207 -9.11 0.85 5.33
N HIS A 208 -9.74 0.45 4.22
CA HIS A 208 -10.72 1.28 3.53
C HIS A 208 -11.86 1.73 4.44
N ASN A 209 -12.37 0.83 5.27
CA ASN A 209 -13.44 1.16 6.21
C ASN A 209 -12.99 2.18 7.27
N LEU A 210 -11.80 1.98 7.85
CA LEU A 210 -11.26 2.88 8.86
C LEU A 210 -10.89 4.24 8.26
N TYR A 211 -10.31 4.23 7.08
CA TYR A 211 -9.95 5.46 6.38
C TYR A 211 -11.19 6.29 6.05
N ASP A 212 -12.27 5.70 5.59
CA ASP A 212 -13.52 6.40 5.35
C ASP A 212 -14.10 7.02 6.63
N ILE A 213 -14.02 6.33 7.76
CA ILE A 213 -14.51 6.84 9.04
C ILE A 213 -13.75 8.10 9.46
N PHE A 214 -12.42 8.08 9.42
CA PHE A 214 -11.60 9.15 9.98
C PHE A 214 -11.13 10.19 8.96
N TYR A 215 -10.93 9.79 7.70
CA TYR A 215 -10.40 10.65 6.65
C TYR A 215 -11.40 10.97 5.54
N GLY A 216 -12.62 10.46 5.61
CA GLY A 216 -13.63 10.65 4.56
C GLY A 216 -13.90 12.11 4.22
N ARG A 217 -13.89 12.99 5.22
CA ARG A 217 -14.08 14.44 5.04
C ARG A 217 -12.88 15.15 4.39
N TYR A 218 -11.73 14.50 4.31
CA TYR A 218 -10.49 15.08 3.76
C TYR A 218 -10.20 14.62 2.34
N LYS A 219 -11.12 13.95 1.64
CA LYS A 219 -10.87 13.38 0.30
C LYS A 219 -10.29 14.38 -0.69
N LYS A 220 -10.77 15.64 -0.66
CA LYS A 220 -10.29 16.71 -1.56
C LYS A 220 -8.94 17.29 -1.13
N GLN A 221 -8.49 17.00 0.08
CA GLN A 221 -7.27 17.55 0.69
C GLN A 221 -6.35 16.41 1.16
N GLU A 222 -6.51 15.23 0.61
CA GLU A 222 -5.79 14.03 1.06
C GLU A 222 -4.28 14.23 1.06
N GLY A 223 -3.72 14.74 -0.04
CA GLY A 223 -2.28 14.98 -0.13
C GLY A 223 -1.75 15.91 0.95
N GLN A 224 -2.50 16.96 1.27
CA GLN A 224 -2.14 17.92 2.31
C GLN A 224 -2.19 17.31 3.70
N ILE A 225 -3.28 16.63 4.04
CA ILE A 225 -3.44 16.06 5.39
C ILE A 225 -2.46 14.92 5.63
N LEU A 226 -2.20 14.07 4.65
CA LEU A 226 -1.24 12.99 4.78
C LEU A 226 0.19 13.51 4.86
N THR A 227 0.53 14.57 4.13
CA THR A 227 1.84 15.22 4.26
C THR A 227 2.05 15.74 5.68
N GLN A 228 1.06 16.42 6.25
CA GLN A 228 1.11 16.90 7.64
C GLN A 228 1.23 15.73 8.63
N TYR A 229 0.50 14.64 8.37
CA TYR A 229 0.59 13.43 9.19
C TYR A 229 2.01 12.86 9.20
N ILE A 230 2.62 12.70 8.04
CA ILE A 230 3.96 12.12 7.89
C ILE A 230 5.00 13.01 8.59
N GLU A 231 4.84 14.34 8.56
CA GLU A 231 5.73 15.26 9.27
C GLU A 231 5.71 15.07 10.79
N LEU A 232 4.56 14.78 11.38
CA LEU A 232 4.39 14.63 12.83
C LEU A 232 4.61 13.20 13.32
N ALA A 233 4.34 12.21 12.51
CA ALA A 233 4.40 10.82 12.92
C ALA A 233 5.84 10.36 13.20
N PRO A 234 6.06 9.50 14.20
CA PRO A 234 7.34 8.84 14.39
C PRO A 234 7.71 8.01 13.15
N ARG A 235 9.01 8.03 12.80
CA ARG A 235 9.50 7.25 11.66
C ARG A 235 9.18 5.76 11.78
N GLU A 236 9.19 5.23 13.00
CA GLU A 236 8.91 3.83 13.32
C GLU A 236 7.53 3.40 12.86
N ASP A 237 6.55 4.31 12.78
CA ASP A 237 5.21 4.00 12.31
C ASP A 237 5.19 3.53 10.85
N PHE A 238 6.22 3.90 10.08
CA PHE A 238 6.36 3.55 8.65
C PHE A 238 7.52 2.59 8.36
N ALA A 239 8.09 1.98 9.40
CA ALA A 239 9.27 1.13 9.27
C ALA A 239 8.88 -0.30 8.83
N ASP A 240 8.77 -0.51 7.52
CA ASP A 240 8.60 -1.83 6.90
C ASP A 240 9.75 -2.20 5.97
#